data_d06fccc4e815141bc25dd8c8d9aaaecc
#
_entry.id   d06fccc4e815141bc25dd8c8d9aaaecc
#
_cell.length_a   1.000
_cell.length_b   1.000
_cell.length_c   1.000
_cell.angle_alpha   90.00
_cell.angle_beta   90.00
_cell.angle_gamma   90.00
#
_symmetry.space_group_name_H-M   'P 1'
#
loop_
_entity.id
_entity.type
_entity.pdbx_description
1 polymer ?
#
loop_
_entity_poly.entity_id
_entity_poly.type
_entity_poly.pdbx_seq_one_letter_code
_entity_poly.pdbx_strand_id
1 'polypeptide(L)'
;MAYTLDAKIPAGELSQKWSNHKAAIKVVSPANKRKLDIIVVGTGLGGASAAASLGELGYNVKIFCISDSPRRAHSIAAQGGINAAKNYQNDNDSIYRLFYDT
;
A
#
# COMPACT_ATOMS: atom_id res chain seq x y z
N MET A 1 -7.17 20.67 -22.71
CA MET A 1 -7.24 19.18 -22.83
C MET A 1 -8.03 18.64 -21.65
N ALA A 2 -9.13 17.98 -21.91
CA ALA A 2 -9.88 17.35 -20.82
C ALA A 2 -9.19 16.02 -20.45
N TYR A 3 -8.79 15.86 -19.21
CA TYR A 3 -8.30 14.59 -18.72
C TYR A 3 -9.48 13.69 -18.36
N THR A 4 -9.61 12.58 -19.05
CA THR A 4 -10.55 11.55 -18.66
C THR A 4 -9.86 10.66 -17.63
N LEU A 5 -10.34 10.68 -16.41
CA LEU A 5 -9.88 9.76 -15.38
C LEU A 5 -10.48 8.37 -15.67
N ASP A 6 -9.63 7.45 -16.11
CA ASP A 6 -10.01 6.06 -16.33
C ASP A 6 -9.54 5.22 -15.17
N ALA A 7 -10.44 4.88 -14.28
CA ALA A 7 -10.16 4.08 -13.11
C ALA A 7 -9.95 2.59 -13.41
N LYS A 8 -10.11 2.15 -14.64
CA LYS A 8 -9.95 0.75 -15.08
C LYS A 8 -10.56 -0.25 -14.10
N ILE A 9 -11.82 -0.05 -13.79
CA ILE A 9 -12.55 -0.93 -12.88
C ILE A 9 -12.76 -2.28 -13.56
N PRO A 10 -12.40 -3.42 -12.95
CA PRO A 10 -12.64 -4.73 -13.53
C PRO A 10 -14.11 -4.96 -13.83
N ALA A 11 -14.40 -5.62 -14.96
CA ALA A 11 -15.76 -5.97 -15.36
C ALA A 11 -16.33 -7.10 -14.52
N GLY A 12 -17.66 -7.23 -14.51
CA GLY A 12 -18.39 -8.33 -13.87
C GLY A 12 -19.13 -7.93 -12.59
N GLU A 13 -19.74 -8.89 -11.95
CA GLU A 13 -20.44 -8.71 -10.69
C GLU A 13 -19.49 -8.27 -9.57
N LEU A 14 -19.97 -7.42 -8.68
CA LEU A 14 -19.17 -6.86 -7.58
C LEU A 14 -18.48 -7.95 -6.75
N SER A 15 -19.18 -9.02 -6.44
CA SER A 15 -18.67 -10.14 -5.65
C SER A 15 -17.52 -10.90 -6.33
N GLN A 16 -17.42 -10.84 -7.65
CA GLN A 16 -16.46 -11.59 -8.44
C GLN A 16 -15.33 -10.72 -9.03
N LYS A 17 -15.46 -9.41 -8.94
CA LYS A 17 -14.48 -8.49 -9.56
C LYS A 17 -13.04 -8.78 -9.15
N TRP A 18 -12.80 -9.00 -7.89
CA TRP A 18 -11.47 -9.28 -7.38
C TRP A 18 -10.92 -10.62 -7.89
N SER A 19 -11.76 -11.66 -7.86
CA SER A 19 -11.35 -12.99 -8.35
C SER A 19 -11.01 -12.97 -9.84
N ASN A 20 -11.85 -12.29 -10.63
CA ASN A 20 -11.62 -12.13 -12.07
C ASN A 20 -10.35 -11.33 -12.35
N HIS A 21 -10.12 -10.25 -11.61
CA HIS A 21 -8.90 -9.46 -11.74
C HIS A 21 -7.65 -10.28 -11.41
N LYS A 22 -7.64 -11.03 -10.30
CA LYS A 22 -6.54 -11.91 -9.94
C LYS A 22 -6.24 -12.95 -11.01
N ALA A 23 -7.26 -13.55 -11.60
CA ALA A 23 -7.10 -14.54 -12.66
C ALA A 23 -6.50 -13.95 -13.94
N ALA A 24 -6.74 -12.67 -14.21
CA ALA A 24 -6.25 -11.98 -15.40
C ALA A 24 -4.84 -11.38 -15.24
N ILE A 25 -4.32 -11.27 -14.01
CA ILE A 25 -3.00 -10.68 -13.76
C ILE A 25 -1.91 -11.61 -14.29
N LYS A 26 -1.02 -11.04 -15.10
CA LYS A 26 0.18 -11.72 -15.51
C LYS A 26 1.20 -11.71 -14.36
N VAL A 27 1.56 -12.87 -13.89
CA VAL A 27 2.57 -13.02 -12.85
C VAL A 27 3.95 -13.20 -13.44
N VAL A 28 4.97 -12.71 -12.75
CA VAL A 28 6.37 -12.90 -13.14
C VAL A 28 6.76 -14.34 -12.85
N SER A 29 7.37 -15.01 -13.83
CA SER A 29 7.85 -16.38 -13.63
C SER A 29 8.96 -16.41 -12.57
N PRO A 30 9.06 -17.48 -11.76
CA PRO A 30 10.10 -17.60 -10.74
C PRO A 30 11.53 -17.43 -11.28
N ALA A 31 11.79 -17.88 -12.49
CA ALA A 31 13.10 -17.73 -13.14
C ALA A 31 13.47 -16.26 -13.43
N ASN A 32 12.48 -15.42 -13.66
CA ASN A 32 12.69 -14.01 -13.98
C ASN A 32 12.71 -13.10 -12.75
N LYS A 33 12.20 -13.53 -11.60
CA LYS A 33 12.17 -12.73 -10.39
C LYS A 33 13.55 -12.22 -9.97
N ARG A 34 14.55 -13.07 -10.02
CA ARG A 34 15.92 -12.73 -9.64
C ARG A 34 16.62 -11.78 -10.62
N LYS A 35 16.07 -11.62 -11.83
CA LYS A 35 16.60 -10.70 -12.85
C LYS A 35 16.07 -9.29 -12.69
N LEU A 36 15.05 -9.10 -11.86
CA LEU A 36 14.43 -7.81 -11.61
C LEU A 36 14.99 -7.19 -10.34
N ASP A 37 15.53 -6.00 -10.47
CA ASP A 37 15.89 -5.17 -9.34
C ASP A 37 14.74 -4.23 -9.02
N ILE A 38 14.23 -4.31 -7.78
CA ILE A 38 13.15 -3.45 -7.31
C ILE A 38 13.72 -2.45 -6.33
N ILE A 39 13.46 -1.19 -6.60
CA ILE A 39 13.87 -0.11 -5.73
C ILE A 39 12.67 0.36 -4.94
N VAL A 40 12.80 0.35 -3.61
CA VAL A 40 11.81 0.88 -2.67
C VAL A 40 12.40 2.14 -2.03
N VAL A 41 11.67 3.23 -2.10
CA VAL A 41 12.08 4.49 -1.50
C VAL A 41 11.23 4.76 -0.27
N GLY A 42 11.88 4.82 0.88
CA GLY A 42 11.24 5.01 2.17
C GLY A 42 11.25 3.74 3.03
N THR A 43 11.54 3.91 4.32
CA THR A 43 11.68 2.82 5.30
C THR A 43 10.61 2.87 6.38
N GLY A 44 9.50 3.56 6.14
CA GLY A 44 8.33 3.54 7.00
C GLY A 44 7.56 2.22 6.88
N LEU A 45 6.37 2.17 7.42
CA LEU A 45 5.54 0.97 7.41
C LEU A 45 5.30 0.43 5.99
N GLY A 46 4.93 1.30 5.06
CA GLY A 46 4.68 0.91 3.67
C GLY A 46 5.91 0.40 2.96
N GLY A 47 7.01 1.16 3.01
CA GLY A 47 8.27 0.78 2.37
C GLY A 47 8.88 -0.50 2.94
N ALA A 48 8.93 -0.61 4.25
CA ALA A 48 9.47 -1.80 4.93
C ALA A 48 8.62 -3.05 4.63
N SER A 49 7.29 -2.93 4.66
CA SER A 49 6.38 -4.04 4.33
C SER A 49 6.53 -4.48 2.86
N ALA A 50 6.61 -3.52 1.95
CA ALA A 50 6.81 -3.81 0.54
C ALA A 50 8.15 -4.52 0.31
N ALA A 51 9.24 -4.00 0.89
CA ALA A 51 10.57 -4.59 0.75
C ALA A 51 10.63 -6.02 1.33
N ALA A 52 10.04 -6.23 2.49
CA ALA A 52 10.00 -7.55 3.12
C ALA A 52 9.20 -8.54 2.26
N SER A 53 8.02 -8.17 1.82
CA SER A 53 7.16 -9.04 1.01
C SER A 53 7.79 -9.37 -0.35
N LEU A 54 8.38 -8.39 -1.01
CA LEU A 54 9.05 -8.60 -2.29
C LEU A 54 10.30 -9.46 -2.14
N GLY A 55 11.06 -9.27 -1.06
CA GLY A 55 12.21 -10.11 -0.76
C GLY A 55 11.81 -11.56 -0.51
N GLU A 56 10.73 -11.78 0.26
CA GLU A 56 10.18 -13.11 0.51
C GLU A 56 9.72 -13.80 -0.78
N LEU A 57 9.16 -13.02 -1.72
CA LEU A 57 8.76 -13.53 -3.03
C LEU A 57 9.93 -13.83 -3.98
N GLY A 58 11.16 -13.52 -3.60
CA GLY A 58 12.36 -13.87 -4.37
C GLY A 58 12.91 -12.78 -5.30
N TYR A 59 12.43 -11.54 -5.16
CA TYR A 59 12.97 -10.41 -5.92
C TYR A 59 14.25 -9.85 -5.28
N ASN A 60 15.09 -9.22 -6.09
CA ASN A 60 16.19 -8.41 -5.60
C ASN A 60 15.65 -7.04 -5.20
N VAL A 61 15.68 -6.73 -3.91
CA VAL A 61 15.11 -5.48 -3.39
C VAL A 61 16.20 -4.60 -2.82
N LYS A 62 16.22 -3.34 -3.25
CA LYS A 62 17.07 -2.30 -2.68
C LYS A 62 16.16 -1.25 -2.07
N ILE A 63 16.32 -1.00 -0.78
CA ILE A 63 15.52 0.00 -0.06
C ILE A 63 16.40 1.18 0.33
N PHE A 64 15.89 2.37 0.08
CA PHE A 64 16.56 3.62 0.37
C PHE A 64 15.77 4.47 1.34
N CYS A 65 16.46 5.16 2.22
CA CYS A 65 15.87 6.17 3.09
C CYS A 65 16.70 7.45 3.05
N ILE A 66 16.04 8.57 3.34
CA ILE A 66 16.71 9.86 3.42
C ILE A 66 17.51 10.04 4.73
N SER A 67 17.09 9.33 5.77
CA SER A 67 17.71 9.42 7.08
C SER A 67 18.97 8.57 7.18
N ASP A 68 19.85 8.88 8.12
CA ASP A 68 21.06 8.13 8.42
C ASP A 68 20.81 6.74 9.02
N SER A 69 19.58 6.46 9.41
CA SER A 69 19.13 5.16 9.90
C SER A 69 17.72 4.82 9.38
N PRO A 70 17.47 3.58 8.93
CA PRO A 70 16.14 3.16 8.53
C PRO A 70 15.12 3.22 9.68
N ARG A 71 15.58 3.19 10.92
CA ARG A 71 14.73 3.24 12.12
C ARG A 71 14.21 4.64 12.45
N ARG A 72 14.64 5.67 11.73
CA ARG A 72 14.14 7.05 11.92
C ARG A 72 12.87 7.35 11.14
N ALA A 73 12.30 6.37 10.48
CA ALA A 73 10.99 6.50 9.84
C ALA A 73 9.93 6.86 10.89
N HIS A 74 9.00 7.72 10.50
CA HIS A 74 7.93 8.18 11.40
C HIS A 74 7.10 7.02 11.98
N SER A 75 6.88 5.98 11.18
CA SER A 75 6.15 4.79 11.63
C SER A 75 6.80 4.05 12.81
N ILE A 76 8.10 4.25 13.02
CA ILE A 76 8.84 3.65 14.14
C ILE A 76 8.97 4.66 15.28
N ALA A 77 9.20 5.93 14.96
CA ALA A 77 9.41 6.99 15.94
C ALA A 77 8.11 7.42 16.64
N ALA A 78 6.98 7.38 15.93
CA ALA A 78 5.67 7.68 16.52
C ALA A 78 5.05 6.42 17.12
N GLN A 79 4.23 6.60 18.15
CA GLN A 79 3.38 5.52 18.65
C GLN A 79 2.38 5.14 17.54
N GLY A 80 1.90 3.90 17.52
CA GLY A 80 0.98 3.39 16.51
C GLY A 80 -0.41 4.00 16.57
N GLY A 81 -0.53 5.32 16.43
CA GLY A 81 -1.79 6.04 16.40
C GLY A 81 -2.57 5.74 15.13
N ILE A 82 -3.84 5.45 15.27
CA ILE A 82 -4.77 5.24 14.16
C ILE A 82 -5.94 6.18 14.33
N ASN A 83 -6.30 6.91 13.26
CA ASN A 83 -7.52 7.71 13.25
C ASN A 83 -8.75 6.79 13.26
N ALA A 84 -9.67 7.04 14.14
CA ALA A 84 -10.88 6.25 14.27
C ALA A 84 -12.06 7.12 14.66
N ALA A 85 -13.23 6.84 14.09
CA ALA A 85 -14.47 7.48 14.46
C ALA A 85 -15.09 6.73 15.65
N LYS A 86 -15.06 7.32 16.83
CA LYS A 86 -15.56 6.69 18.07
C LYS A 86 -16.72 7.41 18.72
N ASN A 87 -16.98 8.66 18.36
CA ASN A 87 -18.05 9.46 18.91
C ASN A 87 -18.08 9.49 20.46
N TYR A 88 -16.94 9.78 21.06
CA TYR A 88 -16.86 9.94 22.51
C TYR A 88 -17.67 11.15 22.99
N GLN A 89 -18.52 10.94 23.98
CA GLN A 89 -19.25 12.01 24.67
C GLN A 89 -19.99 12.99 23.75
N ASN A 90 -20.57 12.47 22.68
CA ASN A 90 -21.36 13.28 21.73
C ASN A 90 -20.58 14.41 21.05
N ASP A 91 -19.35 14.14 20.65
CA ASP A 91 -18.53 15.06 19.87
C ASP A 91 -18.90 15.14 18.39
N ASN A 92 -20.06 14.57 18.02
CA ASN A 92 -20.57 14.50 16.63
C ASN A 92 -19.65 13.79 15.64
N ASP A 93 -18.83 12.91 16.14
CA ASP A 93 -17.97 12.13 15.30
C ASP A 93 -18.75 11.05 14.52
N SER A 94 -18.29 10.72 13.33
CA SER A 94 -18.93 9.71 12.48
C SER A 94 -17.93 9.11 11.49
N ILE A 95 -18.25 7.93 11.00
CA ILE A 95 -17.48 7.30 9.91
C ILE A 95 -17.47 8.19 8.67
N TYR A 96 -18.60 8.83 8.35
CA TYR A 96 -18.69 9.75 7.23
C TYR A 96 -17.78 10.97 7.40
N ARG A 97 -17.74 11.55 8.59
CA ARG A 97 -16.86 12.68 8.89
C ARG A 97 -15.39 12.29 8.75
N LEU A 98 -14.99 11.15 9.30
CA LEU A 98 -13.63 10.64 9.15
C LEU A 98 -13.26 10.45 7.67
N PHE A 99 -14.17 9.88 6.88
CA PHE A 99 -13.98 9.71 5.44
C PHE A 99 -13.85 11.04 4.70
N TYR A 100 -14.70 12.01 5.02
CA TYR A 100 -14.72 13.31 4.34
C TYR A 100 -13.49 14.15 4.67
N ASP A 101 -13.01 14.13 5.91
CA ASP A 101 -11.90 14.95 6.39
C ASP A 101 -10.52 14.33 6.05
N THR A 102 -10.47 13.07 5.63
CA THR A 102 -9.22 12.38 5.28
C THR A 102 -8.98 12.40 3.78
#